data_39ed20403529aad5a3097f4a802a65b1
#
_entry.id   39ed20403529aad5a3097f4a802a65b1
#
_cell.length_a   1.000
_cell.length_b   1.000
_cell.length_c   1.000
_cell.angle_alpha   90.00
_cell.angle_beta   90.00
_cell.angle_gamma   90.00
#
_symmetry.space_group_name_H-M   'P 1'
#
loop_
_entity.id
_entity.type
_entity.pdbx_description
1 polymer ?
#
loop_
_entity_poly.entity_id
_entity_poly.type
_entity_poly.pdbx_seq_one_letter_code
_entity_poly.pdbx_strand_id
1 'polypeptide(L)'
;MKTIKRKFYYIAAVLSLIFTLSSCEYVGLGIEIGNGTNSYHESTDYLCSRIWTDEWTDEYGVYYYQEICFYPNNTGVDYLYSQDRYGNRQESSLNFGWDWWDSNYTSIRLNYGNRYSYMENIAMGGNQLNCLLDGYPAYFTGK
;
A
#
# COMPACT_ATOMS: atom_id res chain seq x y z
N MET A 1 8.23 -11.40 13.36
CA MET A 1 8.30 -10.28 14.32
C MET A 1 8.46 -8.90 13.68
N LYS A 2 9.04 -8.74 12.46
CA LYS A 2 9.15 -7.45 11.74
C LYS A 2 7.83 -6.94 11.13
N THR A 3 6.87 -7.81 10.87
CA THR A 3 5.61 -7.49 10.19
C THR A 3 4.60 -6.75 11.09
N ILE A 4 4.66 -6.99 12.38
CA ILE A 4 3.71 -6.44 13.37
C ILE A 4 3.94 -4.94 13.59
N LYS A 5 5.20 -4.51 13.70
CA LYS A 5 5.56 -3.09 13.94
C LYS A 5 5.13 -2.14 12.82
N ARG A 6 5.10 -2.61 11.61
CA ARG A 6 4.73 -1.86 10.42
C ARG A 6 3.25 -1.45 10.42
N LYS A 7 2.40 -2.38 10.81
CA LYS A 7 0.95 -2.20 10.71
C LYS A 7 0.40 -1.29 11.79
N PHE A 8 1.12 -1.16 12.90
CA PHE A 8 0.83 -0.19 13.95
C PHE A 8 1.04 1.27 13.51
N TYR A 9 2.03 1.52 12.64
CA TYR A 9 2.31 2.86 12.11
C TYR A 9 1.23 3.37 11.15
N TYR A 10 0.58 2.45 10.43
CA TYR A 10 -0.50 2.81 9.52
C TYR A 10 -1.67 3.45 10.25
N ILE A 11 -1.97 2.95 11.41
CA ILE A 11 -3.08 3.43 12.24
C ILE A 11 -2.69 4.68 13.02
N ALA A 12 -1.46 4.73 13.53
CA ALA A 12 -0.93 5.92 14.16
C ALA A 12 -0.80 7.09 13.17
N ALA A 13 -0.49 6.83 11.90
CA ALA A 13 -0.46 7.86 10.84
C ALA A 13 -1.85 8.37 10.45
N VAL A 14 -2.89 7.57 10.65
CA VAL A 14 -4.28 8.02 10.49
C VAL A 14 -4.75 8.78 11.73
N LEU A 15 -4.17 8.52 12.90
CA LEU A 15 -4.61 9.08 14.19
C LEU A 15 -3.66 10.13 14.80
N SER A 16 -2.40 10.23 14.40
CA SER A 16 -1.48 11.24 14.97
C SER A 16 -0.41 11.68 13.98
N LEU A 17 -0.38 12.97 13.72
CA LEU A 17 0.80 13.70 13.26
C LEU A 17 1.98 13.41 14.19
N ILE A 18 3.20 13.30 13.60
CA ILE A 18 4.53 13.49 14.19
C ILE A 18 5.34 12.18 14.29
N PHE A 19 6.42 12.11 13.55
CA PHE A 19 7.82 11.89 13.86
C PHE A 19 8.63 11.19 12.74
N THR A 20 9.60 11.91 12.34
CA THR A 20 10.95 11.79 11.76
C THR A 20 11.58 10.43 11.50
N LEU A 21 12.07 10.32 10.27
CA LEU A 21 13.24 9.66 9.66
C LEU A 21 14.15 8.77 10.54
N SER A 22 14.26 7.51 10.17
CA SER A 22 15.53 6.81 10.23
C SER A 22 15.66 5.87 9.02
N SER A 23 16.76 6.00 8.31
CA SER A 23 17.14 5.17 7.18
C SER A 23 17.53 3.77 7.63
N CYS A 24 16.98 2.75 7.01
CA CYS A 24 17.52 1.40 7.03
C CYS A 24 17.71 0.90 5.61
N GLU A 25 18.93 0.46 5.36
CA GLU A 25 19.38 -0.14 4.12
C GLU A 25 18.59 -1.42 3.82
N TYR A 26 17.92 -1.44 2.67
CA TYR A 26 17.09 -2.56 2.21
C TYR A 26 17.87 -3.40 1.21
N VAL A 27 18.06 -4.68 1.52
CA VAL A 27 18.51 -5.69 0.54
C VAL A 27 17.28 -6.19 -0.21
N GLY A 28 17.09 -5.72 -1.43
CA GLY A 28 15.98 -6.11 -2.29
C GLY A 28 16.05 -7.58 -2.70
N LEU A 29 15.05 -8.34 -2.37
CA LEU A 29 14.76 -9.60 -3.06
C LEU A 29 13.95 -9.24 -4.32
N GLY A 30 14.67 -8.95 -5.41
CA GLY A 30 14.06 -8.79 -6.72
C GLY A 30 13.52 -10.13 -7.20
N ILE A 31 12.21 -10.26 -7.29
CA ILE A 31 11.61 -11.25 -8.18
C ILE A 31 11.58 -10.57 -9.53
N GLU A 32 12.52 -10.92 -10.41
CA GLU A 32 12.48 -10.52 -11.81
C GLU A 32 11.25 -11.15 -12.45
N ILE A 33 10.22 -10.36 -12.67
CA ILE A 33 9.18 -10.69 -13.63
C ILE A 33 9.64 -10.09 -14.97
N GLY A 34 10.11 -10.97 -15.86
CA GLY A 34 10.29 -10.83 -17.29
C GLY A 34 10.82 -9.50 -17.82
N ASN A 35 11.93 -9.55 -18.53
CA ASN A 35 12.46 -8.53 -19.43
C ASN A 35 11.39 -8.06 -20.43
N GLY A 36 10.53 -7.14 -20.03
CA GLY A 36 9.65 -6.38 -20.87
C GLY A 36 9.64 -4.95 -20.33
N THR A 37 9.91 -3.99 -21.17
CA THR A 37 9.61 -2.59 -20.90
C THR A 37 8.11 -2.50 -20.60
N ASN A 38 7.74 -2.51 -19.32
CA ASN A 38 6.36 -2.28 -18.93
C ASN A 38 5.94 -0.93 -19.51
N SER A 39 4.98 -0.94 -20.40
CA SER A 39 4.44 0.30 -20.93
C SER A 39 3.58 0.93 -19.83
N TYR A 40 3.46 2.26 -19.86
CA TYR A 40 2.56 3.00 -18.98
C TYR A 40 1.14 2.38 -18.95
N HIS A 41 0.62 2.02 -20.12
CA HIS A 41 -0.73 1.45 -20.25
C HIS A 41 -0.84 0.08 -19.60
N GLU A 42 0.11 -0.81 -19.81
CA GLU A 42 0.08 -2.15 -19.23
C GLU A 42 0.15 -2.11 -17.71
N SER A 43 1.06 -1.30 -17.14
CA SER A 43 1.20 -1.16 -15.70
C SER A 43 -0.03 -0.51 -15.07
N THR A 44 -0.58 0.52 -15.72
CA THR A 44 -1.79 1.21 -15.26
C THR A 44 -3.02 0.31 -15.34
N ASP A 45 -3.21 -0.37 -16.46
CA ASP A 45 -4.34 -1.28 -16.65
C ASP A 45 -4.30 -2.42 -15.65
N TYR A 46 -3.12 -2.98 -15.42
CA TYR A 46 -2.94 -4.04 -14.43
C TYR A 46 -3.24 -3.55 -13.01
N LEU A 47 -2.72 -2.38 -12.62
CA LEU A 47 -2.94 -1.77 -11.32
C LEU A 47 -4.43 -1.47 -11.07
N CYS A 48 -5.12 -0.93 -12.09
CA CYS A 48 -6.52 -0.50 -12.01
C CYS A 48 -7.53 -1.64 -12.22
N SER A 49 -7.09 -2.82 -12.64
CA SER A 49 -7.99 -3.95 -12.96
C SER A 49 -8.49 -4.70 -11.73
N ARG A 50 -8.00 -4.38 -10.53
CA ARG A 50 -8.21 -5.15 -9.30
C ARG A 50 -8.43 -4.27 -8.09
N ILE A 51 -9.11 -4.84 -7.10
CA ILE A 51 -9.11 -4.33 -5.72
C ILE A 51 -7.94 -5.01 -5.00
N TRP A 52 -7.01 -4.22 -4.48
CA TRP A 52 -5.85 -4.71 -3.77
C TRP A 52 -6.13 -4.80 -2.28
N THR A 53 -6.03 -6.00 -1.72
CA THR A 53 -6.41 -6.26 -0.32
C THR A 53 -5.23 -6.77 0.49
N ASP A 54 -5.12 -6.32 1.72
CA ASP A 54 -4.22 -6.86 2.74
C ASP A 54 -4.98 -7.05 4.05
N GLU A 55 -4.60 -8.05 4.84
CA GLU A 55 -5.18 -8.29 6.16
C GLU A 55 -4.09 -8.70 7.15
N TRP A 56 -4.26 -8.27 8.40
CA TRP A 56 -3.29 -8.58 9.45
C TRP A 56 -3.89 -8.43 10.84
N THR A 57 -3.17 -8.97 11.83
CA THR A 57 -3.47 -8.76 13.25
C THR A 57 -2.23 -8.18 13.92
N ASP A 58 -2.39 -7.14 14.72
CA ASP A 58 -1.29 -6.53 15.46
C ASP A 58 -0.95 -7.30 16.76
N GLU A 59 0.07 -6.82 17.48
CA GLU A 59 0.52 -7.42 18.74
C GLU A 59 -0.49 -7.29 19.89
N TYR A 60 -1.50 -6.42 19.75
CA TYR A 60 -2.58 -6.24 20.72
C TYR A 60 -3.82 -7.06 20.38
N GLY A 61 -3.77 -7.84 19.29
CA GLY A 61 -4.87 -8.66 18.82
C GLY A 61 -5.98 -7.90 18.09
N VAL A 62 -5.66 -6.71 17.58
CA VAL A 62 -6.56 -5.96 16.70
C VAL A 62 -6.40 -6.48 15.28
N TYR A 63 -7.48 -6.95 14.69
CA TYR A 63 -7.54 -7.34 13.28
C TYR A 63 -7.74 -6.11 12.40
N TYR A 64 -7.03 -6.08 11.28
CA TYR A 64 -7.13 -5.06 10.25
C TYR A 64 -7.36 -5.68 8.90
N TYR A 65 -8.15 -4.99 8.09
CA TYR A 65 -8.38 -5.31 6.69
C TYR A 65 -8.32 -4.02 5.89
N GLN A 66 -7.57 -4.01 4.80
CA GLN A 66 -7.41 -2.86 3.91
C GLN A 66 -7.79 -3.24 2.49
N GLU A 67 -8.50 -2.35 1.81
CA GLU A 67 -8.73 -2.39 0.37
C GLU A 67 -8.22 -1.10 -0.28
N ILE A 68 -7.41 -1.23 -1.33
CA ILE A 68 -6.97 -0.10 -2.14
C ILE A 68 -7.46 -0.31 -3.57
N CYS A 69 -8.22 0.66 -4.07
CA CYS A 69 -8.70 0.68 -5.45
C CYS A 69 -8.04 1.83 -6.19
N PHE A 70 -7.45 1.53 -7.35
CA PHE A 70 -6.91 2.53 -8.28
C PHE A 70 -7.83 2.64 -9.49
N TYR A 71 -8.11 3.88 -9.90
CA TYR A 71 -8.93 4.14 -11.09
C TYR A 71 -8.09 4.77 -12.20
N PRO A 72 -8.41 4.48 -13.49
CA PRO A 72 -7.64 4.99 -14.65
C PRO A 72 -7.63 6.52 -14.77
N ASN A 73 -8.52 7.22 -14.08
CA ASN A 73 -8.56 8.68 -14.02
C ASN A 73 -7.61 9.29 -12.96
N ASN A 74 -6.63 8.51 -12.50
CA ASN A 74 -5.65 8.92 -11.48
C ASN A 74 -6.26 9.24 -10.10
N THR A 75 -7.41 8.67 -9.80
CA THR A 75 -8.00 8.70 -8.46
C THR A 75 -8.04 7.30 -7.84
N GLY A 76 -8.32 7.22 -6.56
CA GLY A 76 -8.48 5.93 -5.89
C GLY A 76 -9.18 6.07 -4.55
N VAL A 77 -9.43 4.94 -3.94
CA VAL A 77 -10.05 4.81 -2.61
C VAL A 77 -9.21 3.85 -1.77
N ASP A 78 -8.93 4.26 -0.56
CA ASP A 78 -8.28 3.46 0.47
C ASP A 78 -9.29 3.24 1.59
N TYR A 79 -9.78 2.01 1.72
CA TYR A 79 -10.70 1.58 2.77
C TYR A 79 -9.94 0.78 3.81
N LEU A 80 -10.11 1.13 5.07
CA LEU A 80 -9.53 0.44 6.21
C LEU A 80 -10.63 0.06 7.21
N TYR A 81 -10.67 -1.22 7.54
CA TYR A 81 -11.49 -1.79 8.61
C TYR A 81 -10.59 -2.29 9.74
N SER A 82 -11.02 -2.10 10.99
CA SER A 82 -10.38 -2.74 12.13
C SER A 82 -11.39 -3.27 13.13
N GLN A 83 -11.01 -4.34 13.84
CA GLN A 83 -11.81 -4.93 14.91
C GLN A 83 -10.89 -5.34 16.07
N ASP A 84 -11.18 -4.82 17.25
CA ASP A 84 -10.44 -5.21 18.46
C ASP A 84 -10.91 -6.56 19.01
N ARG A 85 -10.19 -7.09 19.99
CA ARG A 85 -10.51 -8.35 20.66
C ARG A 85 -11.84 -8.36 21.43
N TYR A 86 -12.44 -7.20 21.63
CA TYR A 86 -13.74 -7.04 22.30
C TYR A 86 -14.89 -6.92 21.31
N GLY A 87 -14.59 -6.94 20.01
CA GLY A 87 -15.56 -6.82 18.93
C GLY A 87 -15.91 -5.39 18.52
N ASN A 88 -15.23 -4.38 19.09
CA ASN A 88 -15.41 -2.99 18.65
C ASN A 88 -14.83 -2.82 17.25
N ARG A 89 -15.59 -2.16 16.37
CA ARG A 89 -15.27 -1.99 14.96
C ARG A 89 -15.03 -0.53 14.63
N GLN A 90 -14.08 -0.30 13.75
CA GLN A 90 -13.82 1.01 13.16
C GLN A 90 -13.63 0.84 11.65
N GLU A 91 -14.18 1.78 10.90
CA GLU A 91 -14.06 1.83 9.44
C GLU A 91 -13.69 3.24 9.02
N SER A 92 -12.86 3.34 8.01
CA SER A 92 -12.52 4.61 7.36
C SER A 92 -12.37 4.40 5.86
N SER A 93 -12.72 5.43 5.11
CA SER A 93 -12.54 5.44 3.66
C SER A 93 -11.97 6.79 3.27
N LEU A 94 -10.85 6.79 2.56
CA LEU A 94 -10.15 7.97 2.11
C LEU A 94 -10.03 7.95 0.59
N ASN A 95 -10.41 9.05 -0.04
CA ASN A 95 -10.12 9.25 -1.45
C ASN A 95 -8.71 9.78 -1.60
N PHE A 96 -8.02 9.37 -2.67
CA PHE A 96 -6.70 9.87 -3.02
C PHE A 96 -6.58 10.12 -4.53
N GLY A 97 -5.66 11.02 -4.89
CA GLY A 97 -5.11 11.10 -6.23
C GLY A 97 -3.85 10.24 -6.31
N TRP A 98 -3.51 9.74 -7.49
CA TRP A 98 -2.27 8.99 -7.66
C TRP A 98 -1.61 9.28 -9.00
N ASP A 99 -0.29 9.12 -9.03
CA ASP A 99 0.51 9.19 -10.25
C ASP A 99 1.74 8.28 -10.14
N TRP A 100 2.20 7.78 -11.27
CA TRP A 100 3.48 7.11 -11.33
C TRP A 100 4.58 8.12 -11.02
N TRP A 101 5.42 7.78 -10.03
CA TRP A 101 6.45 8.68 -9.54
C TRP A 101 7.78 8.52 -10.27
N ASP A 102 7.97 7.39 -10.96
CA ASP A 102 9.15 7.10 -11.77
C ASP A 102 8.78 6.69 -13.20
N SER A 103 9.76 6.75 -14.10
CA SER A 103 9.59 6.41 -15.52
C SER A 103 9.54 4.90 -15.78
N ASN A 104 9.85 4.07 -14.80
CA ASN A 104 9.85 2.61 -14.90
C ASN A 104 8.55 1.98 -14.39
N TYR A 105 7.62 2.81 -13.88
CA TYR A 105 6.34 2.37 -13.31
C TYR A 105 6.52 1.39 -12.14
N THR A 106 7.51 1.67 -11.30
CA THR A 106 7.82 0.91 -10.09
C THR A 106 7.55 1.69 -8.81
N SER A 107 7.17 2.95 -8.94
CA SER A 107 6.83 3.81 -7.79
C SER A 107 5.58 4.64 -8.07
N ILE A 108 4.73 4.75 -7.08
CA ILE A 108 3.48 5.54 -7.11
C ILE A 108 3.51 6.53 -5.96
N ARG A 109 3.11 7.76 -6.24
CA ARG A 109 2.77 8.75 -5.22
C ARG A 109 1.26 8.79 -5.03
N LEU A 110 0.82 8.68 -3.78
CA LEU A 110 -0.56 8.79 -3.35
C LEU A 110 -0.77 10.17 -2.69
N ASN A 111 -1.75 10.92 -3.16
CA ASN A 111 -2.08 12.25 -2.65
C ASN A 111 -3.43 12.22 -1.92
N TYR A 112 -3.42 12.30 -0.60
CA TYR A 112 -4.61 12.35 0.25
C TYR A 112 -5.10 13.78 0.54
N GLY A 113 -4.60 14.77 -0.21
CA GLY A 113 -4.94 16.18 -0.05
C GLY A 113 -4.00 16.92 0.90
N ASN A 114 -3.94 16.48 2.14
CA ASN A 114 -3.08 17.09 3.18
C ASN A 114 -1.75 16.38 3.40
N ARG A 115 -1.55 15.20 2.78
CA ARG A 115 -0.33 14.40 2.88
C ARG A 115 -0.10 13.59 1.62
N TYR A 116 1.15 13.21 1.43
CA TYR A 116 1.57 12.23 0.43
C TYR A 116 1.99 10.93 1.11
N SER A 117 1.78 9.83 0.40
CA SER A 117 2.28 8.50 0.72
C SER A 117 2.92 7.92 -0.53
N TYR A 118 3.88 7.03 -0.38
CA TYR A 118 4.62 6.48 -1.51
C TYR A 118 4.60 4.95 -1.48
N MET A 119 4.28 4.37 -2.63
CA MET A 119 4.51 2.95 -2.89
C MET A 119 5.75 2.84 -3.77
N GLU A 120 6.80 2.21 -3.27
CA GLU A 120 8.08 2.08 -3.96
C GLU A 120 8.42 0.61 -4.19
N ASN A 121 9.30 0.34 -5.16
CA ASN A 121 9.71 -1.01 -5.53
C ASN A 121 8.51 -1.92 -5.82
N ILE A 122 7.55 -1.39 -6.57
CA ILE A 122 6.33 -2.10 -6.92
C ILE A 122 6.68 -3.27 -7.84
N ALA A 123 6.27 -4.47 -7.43
CA ALA A 123 6.28 -5.68 -8.23
C ALA A 123 4.86 -6.24 -8.30
N MET A 124 4.31 -6.29 -9.50
CA MET A 124 2.96 -6.82 -9.77
C MET A 124 3.06 -8.08 -10.61
N GLY A 125 2.28 -9.11 -10.28
CA GLY A 125 2.23 -10.33 -11.05
C GLY A 125 1.27 -11.37 -10.48
N GLY A 126 0.63 -12.16 -11.33
CA GLY A 126 -0.44 -13.05 -10.89
C GLY A 126 -1.56 -12.28 -10.21
N ASN A 127 -1.80 -12.51 -8.95
CA ASN A 127 -2.75 -11.75 -8.11
C ASN A 127 -2.05 -11.00 -6.97
N GLN A 128 -0.78 -10.64 -7.13
CA GLN A 128 -0.03 -10.01 -6.06
C GLN A 128 0.51 -8.65 -6.47
N LEU A 129 0.53 -7.72 -5.53
CA LEU A 129 1.22 -6.46 -5.59
C LEU A 129 2.08 -6.35 -4.32
N ASN A 130 3.38 -6.38 -4.50
CA ASN A 130 4.36 -6.22 -3.44
C ASN A 130 5.03 -4.86 -3.58
N CYS A 131 5.22 -4.14 -2.50
CA CYS A 131 5.88 -2.83 -2.53
C CYS A 131 6.45 -2.45 -1.16
N LEU A 132 7.15 -1.34 -1.12
CA LEU A 132 7.38 -0.59 0.11
C LEU A 132 6.35 0.53 0.18
N LEU A 133 5.48 0.49 1.17
CA LEU A 133 4.53 1.55 1.43
C LEU A 133 5.05 2.43 2.57
N ASP A 134 5.42 3.67 2.23
CA ASP A 134 6.12 4.59 3.14
C ASP A 134 7.37 3.97 3.80
N GLY A 135 8.14 3.20 3.01
CA GLY A 135 9.35 2.52 3.46
C GLY A 135 9.13 1.17 4.16
N TYR A 136 7.88 0.73 4.32
CA TYR A 136 7.57 -0.57 4.94
C TYR A 136 7.07 -1.59 3.91
N PRO A 137 7.54 -2.86 3.98
CA PRO A 137 7.08 -3.88 3.04
C PRO A 137 5.56 -4.08 3.12
N ALA A 138 4.84 -4.06 2.01
CA ALA A 138 3.41 -4.29 1.87
C ALA A 138 3.15 -5.41 0.85
N TYR A 139 2.16 -6.25 1.14
CA TYR A 139 1.83 -7.41 0.32
C TYR A 139 0.32 -7.44 0.12
N PHE A 140 -0.11 -7.03 -1.06
CA PHE A 140 -1.52 -7.02 -1.41
C PHE A 140 -1.85 -8.19 -2.32
N THR A 141 -3.07 -8.71 -2.15
CA THR A 141 -3.68 -9.70 -3.03
C THR A 141 -4.78 -9.02 -3.83
N GLY A 142 -4.77 -9.22 -5.14
CA GLY A 142 -5.81 -8.72 -6.04
C GLY A 142 -7.06 -9.60 -6.05
N LYS A 143 -8.22 -8.97 -5.98
CA LYS A 143 -9.54 -9.56 -6.14
C LYS A 143 -10.19 -9.15 -7.44
#